data_36c39d705427aa0ca83756453f3fbd4a
#
_entry.id   36c39d705427aa0ca83756453f3fbd4a
#
_cell.length_a   1.000
_cell.length_b   1.000
_cell.length_c   1.000
_cell.angle_alpha   90.00
_cell.angle_beta   90.00
_cell.angle_gamma   90.00
#
_symmetry.space_group_name_H-M   'P 1'
#
loop_
_entity.id
_entity.type
_entity.pdbx_description
1 polymer ?
#
loop_
_entity_poly.entity_id
_entity_poly.type
_entity_poly.pdbx_seq_one_letter_code
_entity_poly.pdbx_strand_id
1 'polypeptide(L)'
;GKQIIAEDWINQSLTPTTANTGYGFMNYFLNTDKKMYPSAPASAYAHIGNGTNAIYVDRENDIVAVIKWMDDKSIDGFLKLVLTALPK
;
A
#
# COMPACT_ATOMS: atom_id res chain seq x y z
N GLY A 1 -16.21 13.70 8.08
CA GLY A 1 -16.72 13.77 6.75
C GLY A 1 -17.89 12.84 6.51
N LYS A 2 -18.41 12.87 5.30
CA LYS A 2 -19.55 12.04 4.91
C LYS A 2 -19.06 10.74 4.29
N GLN A 3 -19.58 9.60 4.78
CA GLN A 3 -19.27 8.29 4.20
C GLN A 3 -19.94 8.17 2.83
N ILE A 4 -19.15 8.00 1.77
CA ILE A 4 -19.64 7.89 0.40
C ILE A 4 -19.73 6.45 -0.04
N ILE A 5 -18.70 5.65 0.26
CA ILE A 5 -18.65 4.22 -0.04
C ILE A 5 -18.85 3.47 1.27
N ALA A 6 -19.68 2.42 1.25
CA ALA A 6 -19.97 1.65 2.45
C ALA A 6 -18.68 1.11 3.08
N GLU A 7 -18.56 1.25 4.39
CA GLU A 7 -17.40 0.77 5.14
C GLU A 7 -17.19 -0.72 4.96
N ASP A 8 -18.27 -1.51 4.94
CA ASP A 8 -18.22 -2.96 4.72
C ASP A 8 -17.55 -3.30 3.38
N TRP A 9 -17.87 -2.54 2.33
CA TRP A 9 -17.24 -2.75 1.03
C TRP A 9 -15.76 -2.40 1.06
N ILE A 10 -15.39 -1.31 1.71
CA ILE A 10 -13.99 -0.93 1.86
C ILE A 10 -13.22 -2.02 2.57
N ASN A 11 -13.74 -2.52 3.69
CA ASN A 11 -13.10 -3.59 4.45
C ASN A 11 -12.97 -4.87 3.63
N GLN A 12 -14.02 -5.22 2.87
CA GLN A 12 -13.99 -6.40 2.00
C GLN A 12 -12.93 -6.26 0.90
N SER A 13 -12.86 -5.08 0.28
CA SER A 13 -11.89 -4.81 -0.79
C SER A 13 -10.44 -4.83 -0.29
N LEU A 14 -10.22 -4.59 1.00
CA LEU A 14 -8.90 -4.59 1.62
C LEU A 14 -8.58 -5.93 2.30
N THR A 15 -9.33 -6.97 1.99
CA THR A 15 -9.08 -8.32 2.53
C THR A 15 -8.35 -9.15 1.49
N PRO A 16 -7.15 -9.67 1.78
CA PRO A 16 -6.43 -10.53 0.85
C PRO A 16 -7.23 -11.78 0.49
N THR A 17 -7.05 -12.26 -0.74
CA THR A 17 -7.71 -13.49 -1.19
C THR A 17 -6.92 -14.72 -0.73
N THR A 18 -7.59 -15.86 -0.63
CA THR A 18 -6.92 -17.11 -0.30
C THR A 18 -6.03 -17.60 -1.42
N ALA A 19 -6.36 -17.25 -2.66
CA ALA A 19 -5.57 -17.62 -3.84
C ALA A 19 -4.24 -16.87 -3.89
N ASN A 20 -4.22 -15.61 -3.42
CA ASN A 20 -3.01 -14.78 -3.40
C ASN A 20 -3.14 -13.77 -2.26
N THR A 21 -2.43 -13.99 -1.18
CA THR A 21 -2.47 -13.11 -0.01
C THR A 21 -1.82 -11.75 -0.25
N GLY A 22 -1.12 -11.58 -1.37
CA GLY A 22 -0.51 -10.31 -1.74
C GLY A 22 -1.34 -9.47 -2.70
N TYR A 23 -2.51 -9.95 -3.13
CA TYR A 23 -3.30 -9.24 -4.12
C TYR A 23 -4.79 -9.59 -4.03
N GLY A 24 -5.64 -8.60 -4.21
CA GLY A 24 -7.09 -8.80 -4.29
C GLY A 24 -7.80 -7.47 -4.55
N PHE A 25 -8.87 -7.52 -5.34
CA PHE A 25 -9.64 -6.33 -5.71
C PHE A 25 -8.76 -5.19 -6.27
N MET A 26 -7.75 -5.57 -7.07
CA MET A 26 -6.76 -4.65 -7.67
C MET A 26 -5.82 -3.98 -6.65
N ASN A 27 -5.85 -4.37 -5.40
CA ASN A 27 -4.92 -3.89 -4.38
C ASN A 27 -3.74 -4.86 -4.23
N TYR A 28 -2.53 -4.32 -4.22
CA TYR A 28 -1.33 -5.06 -3.80
C TYR A 28 -1.15 -4.85 -2.30
N PHE A 29 -1.20 -5.95 -1.54
CA PHE A 29 -0.97 -5.92 -0.09
C PHE A 29 0.51 -6.08 0.16
N LEU A 30 1.16 -5.01 0.59
CA LEU A 30 2.59 -4.84 0.48
C LEU A 30 3.38 -5.67 1.48
N ASN A 31 2.77 -6.02 2.59
CA ASN A 31 3.52 -6.62 3.68
C ASN A 31 2.75 -7.71 4.43
N THR A 32 1.78 -8.38 3.78
CA THR A 32 1.05 -9.48 4.41
C THR A 32 1.98 -10.59 4.88
N ASP A 33 3.01 -10.89 4.08
CA ASP A 33 4.04 -11.87 4.43
C ASP A 33 5.43 -11.21 4.49
N LYS A 34 5.49 -9.90 4.63
CA LYS A 34 6.72 -9.10 4.65
C LYS A 34 7.62 -9.34 3.43
N LYS A 35 7.00 -9.46 2.27
CA LYS A 35 7.72 -9.84 1.05
C LYS A 35 7.98 -8.69 0.10
N MET A 36 7.02 -7.79 -0.09
CA MET A 36 7.14 -6.79 -1.16
C MET A 36 7.90 -5.54 -0.68
N TYR A 37 7.37 -4.85 0.30
CA TYR A 37 8.01 -3.64 0.85
C TYR A 37 8.04 -3.74 2.38
N PRO A 38 9.08 -4.37 2.92
CA PRO A 38 9.15 -4.67 4.36
C PRO A 38 9.05 -3.45 5.27
N SER A 39 9.40 -2.25 4.78
CA SER A 39 9.31 -1.02 5.57
C SER A 39 7.88 -0.55 5.76
N ALA A 40 6.93 -0.99 4.92
CA ALA A 40 5.53 -0.61 5.01
C ALA A 40 4.83 -1.38 6.15
N PRO A 41 3.86 -0.76 6.83
CA PRO A 41 3.06 -1.50 7.80
C PRO A 41 2.23 -2.59 7.13
N ALA A 42 1.82 -3.59 7.91
CA ALA A 42 1.05 -4.72 7.40
C ALA A 42 -0.29 -4.32 6.76
N SER A 43 -0.84 -3.19 7.19
CA SER A 43 -2.11 -2.66 6.65
C SER A 43 -1.95 -1.84 5.38
N ALA A 44 -0.73 -1.53 4.94
CA ALA A 44 -0.50 -0.72 3.75
C ALA A 44 -0.79 -1.51 2.47
N TYR A 45 -1.26 -0.80 1.46
CA TYR A 45 -1.52 -1.38 0.16
C TYR A 45 -1.16 -0.39 -0.95
N ALA A 46 -1.13 -0.87 -2.19
CA ALA A 46 -0.83 -0.01 -3.33
C ALA A 46 -1.58 -0.45 -4.58
N HIS A 47 -1.75 0.49 -5.48
CA HIS A 47 -2.12 0.23 -6.86
C HIS A 47 -0.87 0.40 -7.70
N ILE A 48 -0.46 -0.64 -8.43
CA ILE A 48 0.82 -0.64 -9.15
C ILE A 48 0.57 -0.87 -10.62
N GLY A 49 1.17 -0.03 -11.46
CA GLY A 49 1.09 -0.10 -12.90
C GLY A 49 2.47 -0.23 -13.54
N ASN A 50 2.48 -0.46 -14.85
CA ASN A 50 3.71 -0.62 -15.63
C ASN A 50 4.68 0.54 -15.40
N GLY A 51 5.98 0.22 -15.37
CA GLY A 51 7.04 1.22 -15.16
C GLY A 51 7.20 1.56 -13.68
N THR A 52 6.66 0.72 -12.81
CA THR A 52 6.69 0.93 -11.36
C THR A 52 6.06 2.27 -10.98
N ASN A 53 4.87 2.52 -11.54
CA ASN A 53 4.02 3.62 -11.12
C ASN A 53 3.12 3.10 -10.00
N ALA A 54 3.17 3.71 -8.84
CA ALA A 54 2.44 3.22 -7.68
C ALA A 54 1.68 4.32 -6.95
N ILE A 55 0.50 3.98 -6.46
CA ILE A 55 -0.21 4.79 -5.48
C ILE A 55 -0.17 4.01 -4.18
N TYR A 56 0.67 4.45 -3.28
CA TYR A 56 0.86 3.83 -1.97
C TYR A 56 -0.13 4.42 -0.97
N VAL A 57 -0.82 3.57 -0.25
CA VAL A 57 -1.80 4.00 0.77
C VAL A 57 -1.44 3.36 2.11
N ASP A 58 -1.23 4.20 3.09
CA ASP A 58 -0.89 3.81 4.45
C ASP A 58 -1.88 4.45 5.42
N ARG A 59 -2.88 3.67 5.80
CA ARG A 59 -3.96 4.15 6.67
C ARG A 59 -3.50 4.32 8.11
N GLU A 60 -2.47 3.57 8.51
CA GLU A 60 -1.93 3.65 9.86
C GLU A 60 -1.21 4.97 10.11
N ASN A 61 -0.50 5.45 9.10
CA ASN A 61 0.26 6.70 9.18
C ASN A 61 -0.44 7.88 8.48
N ASP A 62 -1.63 7.64 7.92
CA ASP A 62 -2.44 8.65 7.22
C ASP A 62 -1.71 9.27 6.04
N ILE A 63 -1.11 8.42 5.19
CA ILE A 63 -0.31 8.84 4.05
C ILE A 63 -0.84 8.25 2.76
N VAL A 64 -0.83 9.06 1.71
CA VAL A 64 -0.90 8.59 0.32
C VAL A 64 0.33 9.13 -0.40
N ALA A 65 1.09 8.25 -1.04
CA ALA A 65 2.25 8.65 -1.84
C ALA A 65 2.09 8.16 -3.27
N VAL A 66 2.28 9.08 -4.22
CA VAL A 66 2.27 8.74 -5.64
C VAL A 66 3.71 8.66 -6.12
N ILE A 67 4.09 7.50 -6.65
CA ILE A 67 5.46 7.21 -7.10
C ILE A 67 5.37 6.93 -8.60
N LYS A 68 6.22 7.58 -9.39
CA LYS A 68 6.19 7.43 -10.85
C LYS A 68 7.57 7.07 -11.36
N TRP A 69 7.65 5.98 -12.14
CA TRP A 69 8.85 5.58 -12.87
C TRP A 69 10.08 5.35 -11.97
N MET A 70 9.87 4.99 -10.72
CA MET A 70 10.97 4.65 -9.81
C MET A 70 11.41 3.21 -10.04
N ASP A 71 12.71 2.95 -9.90
CA ASP A 71 13.23 1.59 -9.89
C ASP A 71 12.56 0.79 -8.76
N ASP A 72 12.01 -0.36 -9.08
CA ASP A 72 11.30 -1.21 -8.12
C ASP A 72 12.16 -1.52 -6.87
N LYS A 73 13.44 -1.72 -7.06
CA LYS A 73 14.38 -1.99 -5.95
C LYS A 73 14.57 -0.81 -5.01
N SER A 74 14.21 0.38 -5.43
CA SER A 74 14.38 1.61 -4.64
C SER A 74 13.12 2.00 -3.87
N ILE A 75 11.98 1.37 -4.13
CA ILE A 75 10.71 1.79 -3.53
C ILE A 75 10.72 1.58 -2.02
N ASP A 76 11.15 0.42 -1.53
CA ASP A 76 11.15 0.18 -0.09
C ASP A 76 12.05 1.17 0.66
N GLY A 77 13.22 1.48 0.12
CA GLY A 77 14.11 2.50 0.68
C GLY A 77 13.47 3.88 0.71
N PHE A 78 12.77 4.25 -0.37
CA PHE A 78 12.02 5.50 -0.42
C PHE A 78 10.92 5.54 0.64
N LEU A 79 10.14 4.48 0.78
CA LEU A 79 9.08 4.40 1.80
C LEU A 79 9.66 4.50 3.20
N LYS A 80 10.79 3.86 3.44
CA LYS A 80 11.49 3.96 4.73
C LYS A 80 11.84 5.41 5.07
N LEU A 81 12.34 6.15 4.08
CA LEU A 81 12.68 7.57 4.27
C LEU A 81 11.42 8.40 4.56
N VAL A 82 10.33 8.17 3.81
CA VAL A 82 9.07 8.87 4.02
C VAL A 82 8.56 8.62 5.45
N LEU A 83 8.53 7.37 5.87
CA LEU A 83 8.04 7.02 7.21
C LEU A 83 8.93 7.60 8.32
N THR A 84 10.24 7.66 8.08
CA THR A 84 11.18 8.27 9.03
C THR A 84 10.97 9.78 9.16
N ALA A 85 10.54 10.44 8.09
CA ALA A 85 10.34 11.89 8.05
C ALA A 85 9.04 12.35 8.71
N LEU A 86 8.15 11.42 9.06
CA LEU A 86 6.85 11.77 9.64
C LEU A 86 7.00 12.32 11.07
N PRO A 87 6.16 13.28 11.46
CA PRO A 87 6.10 13.72 12.85
C PRO A 87 5.65 12.56 13.74
N LYS A 88 6.23 12.49 14.91
CA LYS A 88 5.87 11.47 15.90
C LYS A 88 5.03 12.04 17.01
#